data_555800137d154e487e35c3cc20c28869
#
_entry.id   555800137d154e487e35c3cc20c28869
#
_cell.length_a   1.000
_cell.length_b   1.000
_cell.length_c   1.000
_cell.angle_alpha   90.00
_cell.angle_beta   90.00
_cell.angle_gamma   90.00
#
_symmetry.space_group_name_H-M   'P 1'
#
loop_
_entity.id
_entity.type
_entity.pdbx_description
1 polymer ?
#
loop_
_entity_poly.entity_id
_entity_poly.type
_entity_poly.pdbx_seq_one_letter_code
_entity_poly.pdbx_strand_id
1 'polypeptide(L)'
;MAIIKFTSGKINPRTVINYVCNKEKTTDKLISGKDCMPESCEYEFAEVKKAFGKTDGRTYYHMIQSFSPDDRITPEQAHEVGLQMAELFEGYQVLVVTHTNKAHTHNHLVINSVNFENGKKLTISNQELERIKNYSNSICLKNGWDVTEAKTRRNRNPKWKQIIIEDALTAMAESYSMDEYISKLKELGIYVSYNPDYKYMTYSDAEGHKCRDAKLFDERLLKK
;
A
#
# COMPACT_ATOMS: atom_id res chain seq x y z
N MET A 1 -11.74 -10.44 0.81
CA MET A 1 -11.00 -9.30 0.18
C MET A 1 -9.56 -9.29 0.67
N ALA A 2 -8.57 -9.47 -0.23
CA ALA A 2 -7.16 -9.49 0.18
C ALA A 2 -6.53 -8.08 0.11
N ILE A 3 -5.90 -7.65 1.21
CA ILE A 3 -5.19 -6.37 1.29
C ILE A 3 -3.69 -6.62 1.27
N ILE A 4 -2.97 -5.91 0.38
CA ILE A 4 -1.51 -5.99 0.27
C ILE A 4 -0.85 -4.76 0.87
N LYS A 5 0.13 -4.97 1.76
CA LYS A 5 0.97 -3.94 2.35
C LYS A 5 2.44 -4.32 2.19
N PHE A 6 3.27 -3.35 1.80
CA PHE A 6 4.72 -3.49 1.74
C PHE A 6 5.43 -2.61 2.77
N THR A 7 6.44 -3.19 3.41
CA THR A 7 7.44 -2.48 4.21
C THR A 7 8.83 -2.95 3.78
N SER A 8 9.88 -2.28 4.19
CA SER A 8 11.26 -2.68 3.93
C SER A 8 12.16 -2.32 5.08
N GLY A 9 13.20 -3.12 5.32
CA GLY A 9 14.20 -2.87 6.36
C GLY A 9 15.59 -2.61 5.79
N LYS A 10 16.41 -1.92 6.60
CA LYS A 10 17.82 -1.65 6.32
C LYS A 10 18.78 -2.42 7.23
N ILE A 11 18.24 -3.14 8.19
CA ILE A 11 19.00 -3.96 9.16
C ILE A 11 18.88 -5.44 8.80
N ASN A 12 19.54 -6.30 9.56
CA ASN A 12 19.44 -7.76 9.42
C ASN A 12 17.96 -8.19 9.47
N PRO A 13 17.47 -9.06 8.55
CA PRO A 13 16.10 -9.56 8.53
C PRO A 13 15.75 -10.48 9.70
N ARG A 14 16.71 -10.89 10.55
CA ARG A 14 16.51 -11.78 11.70
C ARG A 14 15.28 -11.42 12.54
N THR A 15 15.11 -10.14 12.86
CA THR A 15 13.99 -9.68 13.71
C THR A 15 12.64 -9.95 13.04
N VAL A 16 12.50 -9.68 11.74
CA VAL A 16 11.26 -9.94 11.01
C VAL A 16 11.06 -11.44 10.80
N ILE A 17 12.11 -12.20 10.51
CA ILE A 17 12.06 -13.66 10.37
C ILE A 17 11.60 -14.32 11.68
N ASN A 18 12.21 -13.97 12.81
CA ASN A 18 11.79 -14.47 14.12
C ASN A 18 10.34 -14.09 14.46
N TYR A 19 9.93 -12.89 14.09
CA TYR A 19 8.55 -12.44 14.30
C TYR A 19 7.54 -13.26 13.50
N VAL A 20 7.81 -13.53 12.22
CA VAL A 20 6.88 -14.26 11.35
C VAL A 20 6.90 -15.75 11.62
N CYS A 21 8.03 -16.33 12.00
CA CYS A 21 8.17 -17.76 12.34
C CYS A 21 7.79 -18.11 13.80
N ASN A 22 7.21 -17.16 14.55
CA ASN A 22 6.80 -17.44 15.93
C ASN A 22 5.69 -18.51 15.96
N LYS A 23 5.96 -19.63 16.66
CA LYS A 23 5.07 -20.81 16.77
C LYS A 23 3.71 -20.54 17.41
N GLU A 24 3.56 -19.45 18.15
CA GLU A 24 2.25 -19.01 18.65
C GLU A 24 1.33 -18.45 17.55
N LYS A 25 1.87 -18.15 16.36
CA LYS A 25 1.18 -17.48 15.25
C LYS A 25 1.00 -18.36 14.02
N THR A 26 1.85 -19.37 13.89
CA THR A 26 1.93 -20.26 12.73
C THR A 26 2.35 -21.66 13.13
N THR A 27 2.27 -22.60 12.20
CA THR A 27 2.76 -23.98 12.34
C THR A 27 3.81 -24.28 11.27
N ASP A 28 4.63 -25.29 11.48
CA ASP A 28 5.70 -25.67 10.54
C ASP A 28 5.16 -25.96 9.12
N LYS A 29 3.92 -26.44 9.00
CA LYS A 29 3.24 -26.67 7.71
C LYS A 29 2.88 -25.40 6.94
N LEU A 30 2.89 -24.26 7.62
CA LEU A 30 2.53 -22.95 7.08
C LEU A 30 3.76 -22.04 6.95
N ILE A 31 4.95 -22.65 6.88
CA ILE A 31 6.23 -21.98 6.67
C ILE A 31 6.92 -22.65 5.47
N SER A 32 7.22 -21.89 4.44
CA SER A 32 7.88 -22.38 3.22
C SER A 32 8.90 -21.39 2.70
N GLY A 33 9.92 -21.88 2.04
CA GLY A 33 10.89 -21.06 1.33
C GLY A 33 10.76 -21.24 -0.18
N LYS A 34 10.82 -20.15 -0.93
CA LYS A 34 11.04 -20.13 -2.37
C LYS A 34 12.51 -19.75 -2.60
N ASP A 35 13.26 -20.61 -3.28
CA ASP A 35 14.70 -20.46 -3.54
C ASP A 35 15.54 -20.25 -2.25
N CYS A 36 15.05 -20.73 -1.10
CA CYS A 36 15.76 -20.79 0.18
C CYS A 36 15.12 -21.82 1.12
N MET A 37 15.88 -22.30 2.09
CA MET A 37 15.35 -23.14 3.16
C MET A 37 14.84 -22.25 4.30
N PRO A 38 13.63 -22.49 4.84
CA PRO A 38 13.08 -21.67 5.93
C PRO A 38 14.00 -21.53 7.14
N GLU A 39 14.66 -22.62 7.53
CA GLU A 39 15.51 -22.71 8.71
C GLU A 39 16.81 -21.91 8.57
N SER A 40 17.31 -21.73 7.36
CA SER A 40 18.58 -21.06 7.05
C SER A 40 18.41 -19.77 6.25
N CYS A 41 17.18 -19.36 5.92
CA CYS A 41 16.92 -18.24 5.00
C CYS A 41 17.63 -16.94 5.40
N GLU A 42 17.82 -16.65 6.68
CA GLU A 42 18.57 -15.49 7.15
C GLU A 42 20.02 -15.50 6.65
N TYR A 43 20.68 -16.66 6.79
CA TYR A 43 22.07 -16.84 6.35
C TYR A 43 22.17 -16.83 4.83
N GLU A 44 21.27 -17.52 4.16
CA GLU A 44 21.23 -17.55 2.69
C GLU A 44 21.00 -16.15 2.11
N PHE A 45 20.10 -15.35 2.69
CA PHE A 45 19.89 -13.95 2.31
C PHE A 45 21.16 -13.12 2.47
N ALA A 46 21.91 -13.36 3.56
CA ALA A 46 23.15 -12.65 3.83
C ALA A 46 24.27 -13.04 2.84
N GLU A 47 24.39 -14.32 2.53
CA GLU A 47 25.43 -14.81 1.61
C GLU A 47 25.21 -14.31 0.18
N VAL A 48 23.96 -14.28 -0.32
CA VAL A 48 23.64 -13.67 -1.62
C VAL A 48 24.05 -12.20 -1.65
N LYS A 49 23.69 -11.42 -0.61
CA LYS A 49 24.07 -10.00 -0.52
C LYS A 49 25.58 -9.80 -0.50
N LYS A 50 26.30 -10.67 0.22
CA LYS A 50 27.75 -10.64 0.33
C LYS A 50 28.41 -11.00 -0.99
N ALA A 51 27.95 -12.05 -1.68
CA ALA A 51 28.47 -12.49 -2.97
C ALA A 51 28.44 -11.37 -4.02
N PHE A 52 27.42 -10.52 -3.99
CA PHE A 52 27.28 -9.38 -4.91
C PHE A 52 27.76 -8.05 -4.33
N GLY A 53 28.39 -8.02 -3.14
CA GLY A 53 28.87 -6.78 -2.48
C GLY A 53 27.75 -5.79 -2.16
N LYS A 54 26.53 -6.26 -1.87
CA LYS A 54 25.32 -5.41 -1.66
C LYS A 54 24.74 -5.56 -0.27
N THR A 55 25.58 -5.41 0.73
CA THR A 55 25.25 -5.58 2.15
C THR A 55 24.61 -4.35 2.80
N ASP A 56 24.68 -3.18 2.16
CA ASP A 56 24.23 -1.89 2.61
C ASP A 56 22.79 -1.53 2.14
N GLY A 57 22.24 -0.46 2.67
CA GLY A 57 20.93 0.07 2.30
C GLY A 57 19.78 -0.86 2.65
N ARG A 58 18.84 -1.07 1.71
CA ARG A 58 17.71 -1.96 1.92
C ARG A 58 18.16 -3.42 1.85
N THR A 59 17.85 -4.20 2.90
CA THR A 59 18.29 -5.58 3.06
C THR A 59 17.19 -6.61 2.78
N TYR A 60 15.93 -6.23 2.97
CA TYR A 60 14.76 -7.05 2.68
C TYR A 60 13.52 -6.20 2.40
N TYR A 61 12.53 -6.83 1.78
CA TYR A 61 11.14 -6.38 1.77
C TYR A 61 10.28 -7.33 2.60
N HIS A 62 9.23 -6.79 3.19
CA HIS A 62 8.22 -7.55 3.90
C HIS A 62 6.86 -7.20 3.34
N MET A 63 6.27 -8.14 2.61
CA MET A 63 4.91 -8.04 2.10
C MET A 63 3.96 -8.75 3.06
N ILE A 64 2.84 -8.13 3.34
CA ILE A 64 1.74 -8.71 4.11
C ILE A 64 0.53 -8.78 3.18
N GLN A 65 -0.08 -9.96 3.07
CA GLN A 65 -1.34 -10.20 2.36
C GLN A 65 -2.37 -10.66 3.39
N SER A 66 -3.40 -9.85 3.66
CA SER A 66 -4.43 -10.15 4.64
C SER A 66 -5.75 -10.44 3.93
N PHE A 67 -6.40 -11.56 4.27
CA PHE A 67 -7.69 -11.96 3.73
C PHE A 67 -8.85 -11.46 4.60
N SER A 68 -10.05 -11.33 4.02
CA SER A 68 -11.24 -11.02 4.80
C SER A 68 -11.64 -12.23 5.67
N PRO A 69 -12.10 -12.01 6.90
CA PRO A 69 -12.71 -13.09 7.69
C PRO A 69 -13.91 -13.73 7.00
N ASP A 70 -14.59 -12.96 6.14
CA ASP A 70 -15.80 -13.40 5.42
C ASP A 70 -15.48 -14.36 4.26
N ASP A 71 -14.23 -14.37 3.77
CA ASP A 71 -13.81 -15.18 2.62
C ASP A 71 -13.70 -16.69 2.94
N ARG A 72 -13.87 -17.11 4.17
CA ARG A 72 -13.80 -18.52 4.64
C ARG A 72 -12.59 -19.30 4.11
N ILE A 73 -11.46 -18.62 3.93
CA ILE A 73 -10.23 -19.24 3.45
C ILE A 73 -9.59 -20.08 4.55
N THR A 74 -9.18 -21.32 4.23
CA THR A 74 -8.42 -22.13 5.18
C THR A 74 -6.96 -21.66 5.25
N PRO A 75 -6.25 -21.94 6.36
CA PRO A 75 -4.83 -21.60 6.48
C PRO A 75 -3.96 -22.16 5.34
N GLU A 76 -4.24 -23.40 4.91
CA GLU A 76 -3.54 -24.08 3.84
C GLU A 76 -3.79 -23.40 2.48
N GLN A 77 -5.04 -23.03 2.20
CA GLN A 77 -5.40 -22.26 0.99
C GLN A 77 -4.71 -20.90 0.99
N ALA A 78 -4.69 -20.19 2.13
CA ALA A 78 -4.01 -18.93 2.26
C ALA A 78 -2.50 -19.08 2.03
N HIS A 79 -1.90 -20.16 2.55
CA HIS A 79 -0.48 -20.45 2.37
C HIS A 79 -0.15 -20.71 0.88
N GLU A 80 -0.96 -21.51 0.21
CA GLU A 80 -0.82 -21.75 -1.23
C GLU A 80 -0.88 -20.47 -2.05
N VAL A 81 -1.80 -19.56 -1.70
CA VAL A 81 -1.82 -18.22 -2.32
C VAL A 81 -0.53 -17.45 -2.02
N GLY A 82 0.00 -17.56 -0.80
CA GLY A 82 1.29 -16.97 -0.44
C GLY A 82 2.44 -17.48 -1.30
N LEU A 83 2.47 -18.77 -1.60
CA LEU A 83 3.45 -19.39 -2.50
C LEU A 83 3.28 -18.88 -3.94
N GLN A 84 2.06 -18.82 -4.47
CA GLN A 84 1.79 -18.23 -5.78
C GLN A 84 2.22 -16.76 -5.86
N MET A 85 2.03 -15.99 -4.79
CA MET A 85 2.51 -14.60 -4.73
C MET A 85 4.04 -14.53 -4.70
N ALA A 86 4.73 -15.51 -4.10
CA ALA A 86 6.18 -15.55 -4.07
C ALA A 86 6.79 -15.74 -5.47
N GLU A 87 6.10 -16.44 -6.38
CA GLU A 87 6.53 -16.63 -7.77
C GLU A 87 6.68 -15.32 -8.55
N LEU A 88 6.02 -14.25 -8.14
CA LEU A 88 6.19 -12.92 -8.75
C LEU A 88 7.60 -12.34 -8.56
N PHE A 89 8.39 -12.88 -7.63
CA PHE A 89 9.73 -12.42 -7.29
C PHE A 89 10.80 -13.36 -7.87
N GLU A 90 10.81 -13.48 -9.19
CA GLU A 90 11.75 -14.34 -9.92
C GLU A 90 13.21 -13.94 -9.63
N GLY A 91 14.04 -14.93 -9.29
CA GLY A 91 15.45 -14.73 -8.91
C GLY A 91 15.66 -14.11 -7.52
N TYR A 92 14.61 -13.97 -6.71
CA TYR A 92 14.72 -13.53 -5.33
C TYR A 92 14.27 -14.63 -4.36
N GLN A 93 15.03 -14.82 -3.32
CA GLN A 93 14.70 -15.74 -2.23
C GLN A 93 13.53 -15.15 -1.42
N VAL A 94 12.52 -15.97 -1.12
CA VAL A 94 11.33 -15.55 -0.39
C VAL A 94 10.98 -16.56 0.70
N LEU A 95 10.86 -16.09 1.95
CA LEU A 95 10.26 -16.85 3.04
C LEU A 95 8.76 -16.52 3.10
N VAL A 96 7.92 -17.53 3.00
CA VAL A 96 6.45 -17.42 3.06
C VAL A 96 5.97 -18.03 4.37
N VAL A 97 5.22 -17.25 5.15
CA VAL A 97 4.67 -17.69 6.44
C VAL A 97 3.21 -17.25 6.54
N THR A 98 2.33 -18.16 6.91
CA THR A 98 0.91 -17.88 7.11
C THR A 98 0.59 -17.85 8.60
N HIS A 99 0.01 -16.75 9.07
CA HIS A 99 -0.43 -16.56 10.45
C HIS A 99 -1.93 -16.82 10.59
N THR A 100 -2.29 -17.51 11.69
CA THR A 100 -3.67 -17.91 12.02
C THR A 100 -4.13 -17.42 13.38
N ASN A 101 -3.30 -16.65 14.08
CA ASN A 101 -3.56 -16.21 15.45
C ASN A 101 -4.50 -15.00 15.58
N LYS A 102 -5.08 -14.52 14.46
CA LYS A 102 -6.04 -13.41 14.43
C LYS A 102 -7.34 -13.86 13.76
N ALA A 103 -8.38 -13.02 13.89
CA ALA A 103 -9.67 -13.25 13.26
C ALA A 103 -9.61 -13.40 11.73
N HIS A 104 -8.54 -12.92 11.11
CA HIS A 104 -8.29 -13.02 9.67
C HIS A 104 -6.93 -13.69 9.42
N THR A 105 -6.91 -14.65 8.52
CA THR A 105 -5.68 -15.29 8.05
C THR A 105 -4.86 -14.29 7.22
N HIS A 106 -3.55 -14.30 7.38
CA HIS A 106 -2.68 -13.41 6.61
C HIS A 106 -1.32 -14.05 6.35
N ASN A 107 -0.80 -13.79 5.15
CA ASN A 107 0.52 -14.21 4.71
C ASN A 107 1.54 -13.12 4.98
N HIS A 108 2.71 -13.54 5.41
CA HIS A 108 3.94 -12.75 5.46
C HIS A 108 4.92 -13.30 4.44
N LEU A 109 5.36 -12.47 3.50
CA LEU A 109 6.45 -12.80 2.58
C LEU A 109 7.65 -11.92 2.90
N VAL A 110 8.72 -12.54 3.37
CA VAL A 110 10.02 -11.86 3.60
C VAL A 110 10.91 -12.13 2.39
N ILE A 111 11.22 -11.08 1.63
CA ILE A 111 11.86 -11.17 0.32
C ILE A 111 13.28 -10.63 0.44
N ASN A 112 14.29 -11.37 -0.01
CA ASN A 112 15.65 -10.86 -0.08
C ASN A 112 15.71 -9.66 -1.03
N SER A 113 16.48 -8.65 -0.68
CA SER A 113 16.58 -7.43 -1.48
C SER A 113 17.50 -7.56 -2.70
N VAL A 114 18.25 -8.64 -2.82
CA VAL A 114 19.23 -8.88 -3.90
C VAL A 114 18.85 -10.15 -4.66
N ASN A 115 18.76 -10.04 -5.97
CA ASN A 115 18.54 -11.16 -6.87
C ASN A 115 19.76 -12.08 -6.88
N PHE A 116 19.57 -13.38 -6.65
CA PHE A 116 20.66 -14.33 -6.51
C PHE A 116 21.31 -14.73 -7.84
N GLU A 117 20.65 -14.48 -8.98
CA GLU A 117 21.18 -14.77 -10.31
C GLU A 117 22.03 -13.62 -10.86
N ASN A 118 21.60 -12.37 -10.69
CA ASN A 118 22.19 -11.22 -11.37
C ASN A 118 22.59 -10.07 -10.44
N GLY A 119 22.36 -10.19 -9.15
CA GLY A 119 22.72 -9.22 -8.13
C GLY A 119 21.89 -7.92 -8.16
N LYS A 120 20.82 -7.79 -8.95
CA LYS A 120 19.97 -6.59 -8.94
C LYS A 120 19.28 -6.43 -7.61
N LYS A 121 19.25 -5.18 -7.09
CA LYS A 121 18.43 -4.86 -5.94
C LYS A 121 16.96 -4.73 -6.35
N LEU A 122 16.08 -5.38 -5.59
CA LEU A 122 14.63 -5.29 -5.77
C LEU A 122 14.15 -3.85 -5.57
N THR A 123 13.32 -3.40 -6.46
CA THR A 123 12.64 -2.09 -6.38
C THR A 123 11.16 -2.28 -6.63
N ILE A 124 10.34 -1.86 -5.68
CA ILE A 124 8.88 -1.90 -5.82
C ILE A 124 8.40 -0.48 -6.16
N SER A 125 8.17 -0.25 -7.44
CA SER A 125 7.55 0.99 -7.93
C SER A 125 6.03 0.97 -7.67
N ASN A 126 5.37 2.12 -7.82
CA ASN A 126 3.91 2.16 -7.74
C ASN A 126 3.24 1.26 -8.79
N GLN A 127 3.80 1.18 -9.99
CA GLN A 127 3.32 0.32 -11.06
C GLN A 127 3.48 -1.17 -10.70
N GLU A 128 4.62 -1.54 -10.14
CA GLU A 128 4.86 -2.91 -9.67
C GLU A 128 3.94 -3.29 -8.51
N LEU A 129 3.73 -2.37 -7.57
CA LEU A 129 2.76 -2.58 -6.49
C LEU A 129 1.34 -2.80 -7.02
N GLU A 130 0.93 -2.07 -8.05
CA GLU A 130 -0.36 -2.23 -8.71
C GLU A 130 -0.46 -3.62 -9.38
N ARG A 131 0.59 -4.03 -10.11
CA ARG A 131 0.68 -5.36 -10.73
C ARG A 131 0.52 -6.49 -9.70
N ILE A 132 1.21 -6.38 -8.56
CA ILE A 132 1.14 -7.36 -7.46
C ILE A 132 -0.28 -7.42 -6.88
N LYS A 133 -0.93 -6.27 -6.66
CA LYS A 133 -2.32 -6.22 -6.16
C LYS A 133 -3.31 -6.84 -7.14
N ASN A 134 -3.17 -6.52 -8.43
CA ASN A 134 -4.05 -7.07 -9.47
C ASN A 134 -3.87 -8.59 -9.59
N TYR A 135 -2.66 -9.10 -9.45
CA TYR A 135 -2.41 -10.54 -9.43
C TYR A 135 -3.06 -11.20 -8.19
N SER A 136 -2.91 -10.62 -7.00
CA SER A 136 -3.59 -11.10 -5.80
C SER A 136 -5.12 -11.11 -5.97
N ASN A 137 -5.69 -10.05 -6.56
CA ASN A 137 -7.12 -9.97 -6.85
C ASN A 137 -7.56 -11.06 -7.85
N SER A 138 -6.74 -11.36 -8.87
CA SER A 138 -7.05 -12.41 -9.84
C SER A 138 -7.12 -13.80 -9.20
N ILE A 139 -6.26 -14.08 -8.22
CA ILE A 139 -6.29 -15.32 -7.44
C ILE A 139 -7.57 -15.38 -6.59
N CYS A 140 -7.92 -14.28 -5.90
CA CYS A 140 -9.15 -14.21 -5.11
C CYS A 140 -10.39 -14.47 -5.97
N LEU A 141 -10.49 -13.82 -7.14
CA LEU A 141 -11.63 -14.03 -8.07
C LEU A 141 -11.75 -15.48 -8.54
N LYS A 142 -10.62 -16.13 -8.88
CA LYS A 142 -10.62 -17.54 -9.31
C LYS A 142 -11.14 -18.48 -8.22
N ASN A 143 -10.99 -18.13 -6.96
CA ASN A 143 -11.44 -18.90 -5.81
C ASN A 143 -12.81 -18.46 -5.26
N GLY A 144 -13.46 -17.47 -5.89
CA GLY A 144 -14.75 -16.96 -5.43
C GLY A 144 -14.68 -16.11 -4.17
N TRP A 145 -13.50 -15.55 -3.86
CA TRP A 145 -13.30 -14.65 -2.73
C TRP A 145 -13.42 -13.18 -3.14
N ASP A 146 -13.74 -12.33 -2.18
CA ASP A 146 -13.85 -10.89 -2.39
C ASP A 146 -12.52 -10.25 -2.84
N VAL A 147 -12.62 -9.25 -3.70
CA VAL A 147 -11.46 -8.46 -4.16
C VAL A 147 -11.46 -7.05 -3.58
N THR A 148 -10.27 -6.49 -3.46
CA THR A 148 -10.11 -5.08 -3.07
C THR A 148 -10.36 -4.21 -4.31
N GLU A 149 -11.45 -3.46 -4.31
CA GLU A 149 -11.57 -2.36 -5.26
C GLU A 149 -10.48 -1.32 -4.97
N ALA A 150 -9.78 -0.89 -6.01
CA ALA A 150 -8.85 0.22 -5.88
C ALA A 150 -9.65 1.45 -5.43
N LYS A 151 -9.56 1.81 -4.15
CA LYS A 151 -10.06 3.10 -3.69
C LYS A 151 -9.33 4.15 -4.52
N THR A 152 -10.03 4.76 -5.45
CA THR A 152 -9.51 5.86 -6.24
C THR A 152 -8.94 6.91 -5.29
N ARG A 153 -7.86 7.60 -5.67
CA ARG A 153 -7.23 8.66 -4.84
C ARG A 153 -8.25 9.70 -4.33
N ARG A 154 -9.40 9.85 -4.99
CA ARG A 154 -10.53 10.70 -4.60
C ARG A 154 -11.05 10.42 -3.19
N ASN A 155 -11.03 9.17 -2.72
CA ASN A 155 -11.53 8.81 -1.37
C ASN A 155 -10.50 8.99 -0.24
N ARG A 156 -9.34 9.62 -0.50
CA ARG A 156 -8.30 9.86 0.51
C ARG A 156 -8.26 11.30 1.03
N ASN A 157 -9.14 12.16 0.57
CA ASN A 157 -9.21 13.50 1.12
C ASN A 157 -9.67 13.43 2.58
N PRO A 158 -8.99 14.10 3.52
CA PRO A 158 -9.47 14.26 4.88
C PRO A 158 -10.88 14.86 4.87
N LYS A 159 -11.67 14.60 5.90
CA LYS A 159 -13.07 15.04 5.98
C LYS A 159 -13.25 16.56 5.73
N TRP A 160 -12.33 17.37 6.28
CA TRP A 160 -12.36 18.82 6.07
C TRP A 160 -12.18 19.23 4.59
N LYS A 161 -11.36 18.49 3.80
CA LYS A 161 -11.24 18.74 2.35
C LYS A 161 -12.49 18.32 1.58
N GLN A 162 -13.16 17.27 2.01
CA GLN A 162 -14.42 16.84 1.38
C GLN A 162 -15.49 17.91 1.57
N ILE A 163 -15.60 18.49 2.77
CA ILE A 163 -16.50 19.62 3.08
C ILE A 163 -16.17 20.80 2.15
N ILE A 164 -14.89 21.21 2.07
CA ILE A 164 -14.48 22.31 1.17
C ILE A 164 -14.87 22.03 -0.29
N ILE A 165 -14.72 20.80 -0.76
CA ILE A 165 -15.08 20.43 -2.15
C ILE A 165 -16.59 20.54 -2.37
N GLU A 166 -17.40 19.98 -1.47
CA GLU A 166 -18.86 19.98 -1.56
C GLU A 166 -19.41 21.41 -1.54
N ASP A 167 -18.99 22.22 -0.57
CA ASP A 167 -19.40 23.60 -0.42
C ASP A 167 -18.90 24.49 -1.57
N ALA A 168 -17.67 24.28 -2.04
CA ALA A 168 -17.13 25.00 -3.18
C ALA A 168 -17.88 24.71 -4.50
N LEU A 169 -18.29 23.46 -4.72
CA LEU A 169 -19.07 23.11 -5.89
C LEU A 169 -20.50 23.67 -5.82
N THR A 170 -21.11 23.65 -4.64
CA THR A 170 -22.42 24.25 -4.41
C THR A 170 -22.39 25.77 -4.63
N ALA A 171 -21.44 26.46 -3.97
CA ALA A 171 -21.25 27.89 -4.15
C ALA A 171 -20.97 28.26 -5.61
N MET A 172 -20.17 27.46 -6.33
CA MET A 172 -19.86 27.70 -7.75
C MET A 172 -21.10 27.55 -8.64
N ALA A 173 -21.96 26.58 -8.37
CA ALA A 173 -23.20 26.37 -9.13
C ALA A 173 -24.21 27.52 -8.96
N GLU A 174 -24.14 28.23 -7.82
CA GLU A 174 -25.05 29.32 -7.46
C GLU A 174 -24.49 30.73 -7.68
N SER A 175 -23.24 30.85 -8.18
CA SER A 175 -22.57 32.15 -8.33
C SER A 175 -22.37 32.51 -9.79
N TYR A 176 -22.55 33.79 -10.11
CA TYR A 176 -22.35 34.36 -11.45
C TYR A 176 -21.04 35.14 -11.58
N SER A 177 -20.32 35.34 -10.45
CA SER A 177 -19.03 36.03 -10.43
C SER A 177 -18.09 35.43 -9.38
N MET A 178 -16.79 35.73 -9.50
CA MET A 178 -15.79 35.28 -8.51
C MET A 178 -16.02 35.94 -7.15
N ASP A 179 -16.43 37.19 -7.11
CA ASP A 179 -16.69 37.91 -5.85
C ASP A 179 -17.91 37.31 -5.11
N GLU A 180 -18.95 36.95 -5.86
CA GLU A 180 -20.12 36.25 -5.29
C GLU A 180 -19.76 34.86 -4.78
N TYR A 181 -18.96 34.11 -5.53
CA TYR A 181 -18.43 32.82 -5.14
C TYR A 181 -17.64 32.87 -3.82
N ILE A 182 -16.72 33.83 -3.72
CA ILE A 182 -15.91 34.04 -2.51
C ILE A 182 -16.79 34.45 -1.33
N SER A 183 -17.78 35.30 -1.56
CA SER A 183 -18.72 35.74 -0.52
C SER A 183 -19.54 34.60 0.04
N LYS A 184 -20.12 33.74 -0.81
CA LYS A 184 -20.86 32.53 -0.40
C LYS A 184 -20.02 31.54 0.40
N LEU A 185 -18.78 31.29 -0.04
CA LEU A 185 -17.86 30.41 0.69
C LEU A 185 -17.51 30.97 2.07
N LYS A 186 -17.35 32.28 2.19
CA LYS A 186 -17.11 32.95 3.47
C LYS A 186 -18.26 32.78 4.45
N GLU A 187 -19.49 32.80 3.98
CA GLU A 187 -20.69 32.52 4.80
C GLU A 187 -20.72 31.10 5.35
N LEU A 188 -20.14 30.13 4.58
CA LEU A 188 -19.96 28.73 4.97
C LEU A 188 -18.69 28.49 5.83
N GLY A 189 -17.95 29.54 6.20
CA GLY A 189 -16.73 29.44 6.98
C GLY A 189 -15.50 29.00 6.17
N ILE A 190 -15.56 29.10 4.85
CA ILE A 190 -14.45 28.78 3.94
C ILE A 190 -13.89 30.09 3.37
N TYR A 191 -12.62 30.30 3.59
CA TYR A 191 -11.91 31.48 3.12
C TYR A 191 -11.08 31.17 1.87
N VAL A 192 -11.21 31.98 0.82
CA VAL A 192 -10.49 31.80 -0.43
C VAL A 192 -9.50 32.93 -0.63
N SER A 193 -8.23 32.58 -0.76
CA SER A 193 -7.20 33.51 -1.23
C SER A 193 -7.10 33.40 -2.75
N TYR A 194 -7.63 34.37 -3.45
CA TYR A 194 -7.64 34.49 -4.91
C TYR A 194 -6.83 35.70 -5.35
N ASN A 195 -5.94 35.50 -6.33
CA ASN A 195 -5.27 36.57 -7.05
C ASN A 195 -5.19 36.14 -8.52
N PRO A 196 -5.64 36.99 -9.50
CA PRO A 196 -5.59 36.65 -10.92
C PRO A 196 -4.21 36.27 -11.42
N ASP A 197 -3.15 36.89 -10.90
CA ASP A 197 -1.76 36.68 -11.32
C ASP A 197 -1.14 35.38 -10.77
N TYR A 198 -1.75 34.74 -9.77
CA TYR A 198 -1.22 33.53 -9.19
C TYR A 198 -1.79 32.28 -9.85
N LYS A 199 -0.96 31.29 -10.04
CA LYS A 199 -1.32 30.02 -10.67
C LYS A 199 -2.42 29.24 -9.94
N TYR A 200 -2.56 29.40 -8.63
CA TYR A 200 -3.47 28.61 -7.78
C TYR A 200 -4.28 29.50 -6.85
N MET A 201 -5.51 29.07 -6.56
CA MET A 201 -6.29 29.54 -5.42
C MET A 201 -5.94 28.72 -4.18
N THR A 202 -6.11 29.33 -3.00
CA THR A 202 -5.94 28.63 -1.73
C THR A 202 -7.22 28.73 -0.91
N TYR A 203 -7.73 27.57 -0.48
CA TYR A 203 -8.87 27.45 0.40
C TYR A 203 -8.38 27.22 1.83
N SER A 204 -9.09 27.81 2.80
CA SER A 204 -8.88 27.56 4.23
C SER A 204 -10.22 27.50 4.96
N ASP A 205 -10.32 26.64 5.98
CA ASP A 205 -11.47 26.55 6.85
C ASP A 205 -11.29 27.36 8.15
N ALA A 206 -12.33 27.40 8.97
CA ALA A 206 -12.32 28.11 10.25
C ALA A 206 -11.37 27.46 11.29
N GLU A 207 -11.00 26.20 11.11
CA GLU A 207 -10.05 25.46 11.98
C GLU A 207 -8.58 25.71 11.59
N GLY A 208 -8.33 26.46 10.51
CA GLY A 208 -7.00 26.84 10.05
C GLY A 208 -6.35 25.84 9.08
N HIS A 209 -7.07 24.81 8.62
CA HIS A 209 -6.57 23.95 7.55
C HIS A 209 -6.49 24.73 6.23
N LYS A 210 -5.44 24.46 5.43
CA LYS A 210 -5.21 25.15 4.15
C LYS A 210 -4.85 24.18 3.06
N CYS A 211 -5.40 24.40 1.86
CA CYS A 211 -4.98 23.65 0.67
C CYS A 211 -5.14 24.49 -0.60
N ARG A 212 -4.30 24.23 -1.59
CA ARG A 212 -4.45 24.77 -2.94
C ARG A 212 -5.55 23.99 -3.69
N ASP A 213 -6.20 24.68 -4.65
CA ASP A 213 -7.16 24.08 -5.56
C ASP A 213 -6.66 22.77 -6.21
N ALA A 214 -5.44 22.75 -6.73
CA ALA A 214 -4.80 21.57 -7.30
C ALA A 214 -4.62 20.38 -6.30
N LYS A 215 -4.76 20.62 -4.99
CA LYS A 215 -4.67 19.60 -3.94
C LYS A 215 -6.03 19.14 -3.41
N LEU A 216 -7.11 19.69 -3.93
CA LEU A 216 -8.47 19.20 -3.72
C LEU A 216 -8.76 17.98 -4.61
N PHE A 217 -7.99 17.78 -5.70
CA PHE A 217 -8.16 16.69 -6.66
C PHE A 217 -9.53 16.67 -7.35
N ASP A 218 -10.14 17.85 -7.54
CA ASP A 218 -11.33 18.05 -8.35
C ASP A 218 -11.03 19.08 -9.46
N GLU A 219 -11.11 18.63 -10.72
CA GLU A 219 -10.77 19.46 -11.89
C GLU A 219 -11.68 20.66 -12.09
N ARG A 220 -12.93 20.58 -11.54
CA ARG A 220 -13.91 21.68 -11.62
C ARG A 220 -13.51 22.87 -10.77
N LEU A 221 -12.73 22.66 -9.71
CA LEU A 221 -12.27 23.69 -8.77
C LEU A 221 -10.89 24.24 -9.13
N LEU A 222 -10.28 23.79 -10.22
CA LEU A 222 -9.02 24.35 -10.69
C LEU A 222 -9.21 25.75 -11.26
N LYS A 223 -8.38 26.68 -10.81
CA LYS A 223 -8.28 27.99 -11.46
C LYS A 223 -7.81 27.81 -12.90
N LYS A 224 -8.62 28.27 -13.84
CA LYS A 224 -8.30 28.31 -15.29
C LYS A 224 -7.69 29.64 -15.67
#